data_9a1596799a2fe53e22b38115337ea097
#
_entry.id   9a1596799a2fe53e22b38115337ea097
#
_cell.length_a   1.000
_cell.length_b   1.000
_cell.length_c   1.000
_cell.angle_alpha   90.00
_cell.angle_beta   90.00
_cell.angle_gamma   90.00
#
_symmetry.space_group_name_H-M   'P 1'
#
loop_
_entity.id
_entity.type
_entity.pdbx_description
1 polymer ?
#
loop_
_entity_poly.entity_id
_entity_poly.type
_entity_poly.pdbx_seq_one_letter_code
_entity_poly.pdbx_strand_id
1 'polypeptide(L)'
;SSILSHIIFDNNLNFTSFVGGISENYNTNLIQNGSDIILVEADEFDRSFLTLNPNIACVTSIDADHLDIYENEMELKKSFNQFKNNIKKDGVLFVNDQIPMNGMTYGFNSNSNYFISNYRVDDEVAHFDINFKKSITSIQFKMQGKHNALNALVAFAIGNFLGINSDD
;
A
#
# COMPACT_ATOMS: atom_id res chain seq x y z
N SER A 1 -5.19 -1.51 -1.63
CA SER A 1 -5.24 -2.76 -2.43
C SER A 1 -5.78 -2.52 -3.83
N SER A 2 -6.95 -1.86 -4.05
CA SER A 2 -7.59 -1.70 -5.36
C SER A 2 -6.72 -0.98 -6.41
N ILE A 3 -6.04 0.12 -6.03
CA ILE A 3 -5.13 0.85 -6.93
C ILE A 3 -3.98 -0.07 -7.39
N LEU A 4 -3.36 -0.79 -6.47
CA LEU A 4 -2.28 -1.71 -6.81
C LEU A 4 -2.76 -2.86 -7.70
N SER A 5 -3.95 -3.41 -7.44
CA SER A 5 -4.56 -4.44 -8.29
C SER A 5 -4.73 -3.94 -9.73
N HIS A 6 -5.15 -2.68 -9.89
CA HIS A 6 -5.34 -2.07 -11.21
C HIS A 6 -4.00 -1.89 -11.93
N ILE A 7 -2.97 -1.39 -11.26
CA ILE A 7 -1.63 -1.25 -11.82
C ILE A 7 -1.09 -2.62 -12.29
N ILE A 8 -1.21 -3.66 -11.45
CA ILE A 8 -0.73 -5.01 -11.78
C ILE A 8 -1.49 -5.58 -12.99
N PHE A 9 -2.82 -5.37 -13.03
CA PHE A 9 -3.68 -5.83 -14.12
C PHE A 9 -3.33 -5.17 -15.45
N ASP A 10 -3.21 -3.84 -15.47
CA ASP A 10 -2.91 -3.06 -16.68
C ASP A 10 -1.52 -3.39 -17.25
N ASN A 11 -0.58 -3.77 -16.37
CA ASN A 11 0.75 -4.23 -16.77
C ASN A 11 0.81 -5.72 -17.12
N ASN A 12 -0.33 -6.39 -17.28
CA ASN A 12 -0.43 -7.79 -17.68
C ASN A 12 0.38 -8.77 -16.83
N LEU A 13 0.60 -8.46 -15.55
CA LEU A 13 1.21 -9.41 -14.63
C LEU A 13 0.19 -10.45 -14.19
N ASN A 14 0.62 -11.70 -14.10
CA ASN A 14 -0.22 -12.81 -13.64
C ASN A 14 -0.47 -12.67 -12.14
N PHE A 15 -1.71 -12.45 -11.71
CA PHE A 15 -2.03 -12.25 -10.29
C PHE A 15 -3.46 -12.68 -9.93
N THR A 16 -3.66 -12.85 -8.65
CA THR A 16 -4.96 -12.95 -8.00
C THR A 16 -5.01 -11.95 -6.85
N SER A 17 -6.04 -11.12 -6.80
CA SER A 17 -6.24 -10.11 -5.76
C SER A 17 -7.54 -10.33 -5.02
N PHE A 18 -7.46 -10.33 -3.69
CA PHE A 18 -8.59 -10.30 -2.76
C PHE A 18 -8.64 -8.92 -2.11
N VAL A 19 -9.64 -8.12 -2.49
CA VAL A 19 -9.85 -6.77 -1.94
C VAL A 19 -11.05 -6.76 -1.00
N GLY A 20 -11.03 -5.89 0.01
CA GLY A 20 -12.03 -5.85 1.08
C GLY A 20 -13.43 -5.42 0.62
N GLY A 21 -13.54 -4.73 -0.52
CA GLY A 21 -14.81 -4.27 -1.12
C GLY A 21 -14.93 -4.64 -2.59
N ILE A 22 -16.15 -4.51 -3.13
CA ILE A 22 -16.37 -4.69 -4.58
C ILE A 22 -15.68 -3.52 -5.31
N SER A 23 -14.71 -3.85 -6.17
CA SER A 23 -14.06 -2.88 -7.03
C SER A 23 -15.01 -2.44 -8.14
N GLU A 24 -15.25 -1.15 -8.28
CA GLU A 24 -16.13 -0.61 -9.34
C GLU A 24 -15.61 -0.94 -10.74
N ASN A 25 -14.30 -0.95 -10.96
CA ASN A 25 -13.70 -1.24 -12.25
C ASN A 25 -13.92 -2.71 -12.70
N TYR A 26 -14.09 -3.62 -11.76
CA TYR A 26 -14.16 -5.07 -12.03
C TYR A 26 -15.48 -5.71 -11.60
N ASN A 27 -16.35 -4.98 -10.87
CA ASN A 27 -17.61 -5.48 -10.29
C ASN A 27 -17.44 -6.75 -9.42
N THR A 28 -16.28 -6.89 -8.79
CA THR A 28 -15.94 -8.04 -7.93
C THR A 28 -14.90 -7.64 -6.90
N ASN A 29 -14.80 -8.41 -5.83
CA ASN A 29 -13.71 -8.32 -4.86
C ASN A 29 -12.61 -9.37 -5.09
N LEU A 30 -12.77 -10.23 -6.12
CA LEU A 30 -11.78 -11.20 -6.56
C LEU A 30 -11.38 -10.87 -8.02
N ILE A 31 -10.18 -10.32 -8.20
CA ILE A 31 -9.63 -10.00 -9.52
C ILE A 31 -8.57 -11.07 -9.83
N GLN A 32 -8.74 -11.79 -10.93
CA GLN A 32 -7.87 -12.91 -11.26
C GLN A 32 -7.55 -12.97 -12.75
N ASN A 33 -6.24 -12.99 -13.07
CA ASN A 33 -5.73 -13.33 -14.39
C ASN A 33 -4.49 -14.24 -14.33
N GLY A 34 -4.20 -14.82 -13.17
CA GLY A 34 -3.07 -15.71 -12.94
C GLY A 34 -2.79 -15.93 -11.45
N SER A 35 -1.68 -16.57 -11.13
CA SER A 35 -1.35 -16.97 -9.75
C SER A 35 0.11 -16.73 -9.33
N ASP A 36 0.89 -15.98 -10.11
CA ASP A 36 2.29 -15.70 -9.79
C ASP A 36 2.40 -14.70 -8.64
N ILE A 37 1.43 -13.80 -8.53
CA ILE A 37 1.30 -12.84 -7.44
C ILE A 37 -0.06 -13.05 -6.76
N ILE A 38 -0.07 -13.11 -5.44
CA ILE A 38 -1.29 -13.08 -4.64
C ILE A 38 -1.28 -11.78 -3.83
N LEU A 39 -2.25 -10.91 -4.10
CA LEU A 39 -2.47 -9.67 -3.36
C LEU A 39 -3.67 -9.85 -2.44
N VAL A 40 -3.48 -9.58 -1.16
CA VAL A 40 -4.52 -9.71 -0.14
C VAL A 40 -4.62 -8.40 0.63
N GLU A 41 -5.82 -7.89 0.78
CA GLU A 41 -6.10 -6.85 1.75
C GLU A 41 -6.15 -7.48 3.13
N ALA A 42 -5.10 -7.23 3.92
CA ALA A 42 -4.97 -7.77 5.25
C ALA A 42 -5.80 -6.94 6.24
N ASP A 43 -6.61 -7.61 7.04
CA ASP A 43 -7.47 -6.99 8.06
C ASP A 43 -6.93 -7.32 9.45
N GLU A 44 -6.75 -6.29 10.28
CA GLU A 44 -6.30 -6.45 11.67
C GLU A 44 -7.45 -6.76 12.63
N PHE A 45 -8.72 -6.62 12.22
CA PHE A 45 -9.89 -6.72 13.09
C PHE A 45 -9.94 -8.03 13.88
N ASP A 46 -9.76 -9.19 13.26
CA ASP A 46 -9.78 -10.50 13.90
C ASP A 46 -8.38 -11.11 14.10
N ARG A 47 -7.32 -10.31 13.89
CA ARG A 47 -5.92 -10.74 13.88
C ARG A 47 -5.59 -11.78 12.79
N SER A 48 -6.45 -11.97 11.80
CA SER A 48 -6.22 -12.92 10.70
C SER A 48 -4.95 -12.61 9.90
N PHE A 49 -4.61 -11.32 9.77
CA PHE A 49 -3.37 -10.88 9.12
C PHE A 49 -2.09 -11.51 9.73
N LEU A 50 -2.13 -11.95 11.00
CA LEU A 50 -0.99 -12.59 11.67
C LEU A 50 -0.73 -14.03 11.16
N THR A 51 -1.65 -14.60 10.41
CA THR A 51 -1.45 -15.93 9.77
C THR A 51 -0.70 -15.82 8.44
N LEU A 52 -0.58 -14.61 7.91
CA LEU A 52 0.08 -14.37 6.63
C LEU A 52 1.60 -14.38 6.77
N ASN A 53 2.27 -14.90 5.73
CA ASN A 53 3.74 -14.89 5.59
C ASN A 53 4.12 -14.24 4.25
N PRO A 54 3.99 -12.90 4.12
CA PRO A 54 4.12 -12.23 2.84
C PRO A 54 5.59 -12.09 2.39
N ASN A 55 5.79 -11.98 1.07
CA ASN A 55 7.04 -11.49 0.48
C ASN A 55 7.11 -9.98 0.51
N ILE A 56 5.95 -9.32 0.30
CA ILE A 56 5.80 -7.86 0.35
C ILE A 56 4.66 -7.56 1.31
N ALA A 57 4.91 -6.71 2.28
CA ALA A 57 3.89 -6.21 3.19
C ALA A 57 3.81 -4.69 3.12
N CYS A 58 2.64 -4.14 3.41
CA CYS A 58 2.43 -2.70 3.53
C CYS A 58 1.62 -2.40 4.79
N VAL A 59 2.09 -1.44 5.59
CA VAL A 59 1.35 -0.88 6.72
C VAL A 59 1.05 0.58 6.42
N THR A 60 -0.24 0.88 6.26
CA THR A 60 -0.73 2.21 5.87
C THR A 60 -1.02 3.10 7.06
N SER A 61 -1.56 2.51 8.14
CA SER A 61 -1.83 3.16 9.41
C SER A 61 -1.78 2.13 10.55
N ILE A 62 -1.64 2.61 11.78
CA ILE A 62 -1.82 1.86 13.02
C ILE A 62 -2.75 2.71 13.87
N ASP A 63 -4.03 2.74 13.51
CA ASP A 63 -5.03 3.51 14.21
C ASP A 63 -5.73 2.65 15.27
N ALA A 64 -6.03 3.25 16.41
CA ALA A 64 -6.68 2.57 17.53
C ALA A 64 -8.20 2.39 17.35
N ASP A 65 -8.66 2.26 16.10
CA ASP A 65 -10.11 2.21 15.77
C ASP A 65 -10.78 0.89 16.22
N HIS A 66 -10.01 -0.13 16.59
CA HIS A 66 -10.50 -1.47 16.97
C HIS A 66 -10.13 -1.83 18.41
N LEU A 67 -10.28 -0.89 19.36
CA LEU A 67 -9.97 -1.12 20.79
C LEU A 67 -10.86 -2.16 21.46
N ASP A 68 -11.99 -2.53 20.86
CA ASP A 68 -12.85 -3.64 21.30
C ASP A 68 -12.20 -5.02 21.09
N ILE A 69 -11.19 -5.13 20.23
CA ILE A 69 -10.44 -6.37 19.94
C ILE A 69 -9.04 -6.33 20.55
N TYR A 70 -8.45 -5.15 20.55
CA TYR A 70 -7.17 -4.91 21.18
C TYR A 70 -7.40 -4.24 22.53
N GLU A 71 -7.02 -4.91 23.61
CA GLU A 71 -7.18 -4.39 24.98
C GLU A 71 -6.61 -2.99 25.17
N ASN A 72 -5.59 -2.63 24.37
CA ASN A 72 -4.94 -1.34 24.37
C ASN A 72 -4.03 -1.15 23.14
N GLU A 73 -3.59 0.08 22.92
CA GLU A 73 -2.67 0.47 21.83
C GLU A 73 -1.35 -0.33 21.82
N MET A 74 -0.88 -0.80 22.99
CA MET A 74 0.34 -1.58 23.08
C MET A 74 0.18 -2.96 22.45
N GLU A 75 -0.97 -3.61 22.67
CA GLU A 75 -1.28 -4.92 22.06
C GLU A 75 -1.45 -4.79 20.53
N LEU A 76 -2.06 -3.71 20.07
CA LEU A 76 -2.13 -3.40 18.63
C LEU A 76 -0.72 -3.27 18.02
N LYS A 77 0.14 -2.47 18.63
CA LYS A 77 1.54 -2.31 18.19
C LYS A 77 2.33 -3.62 18.21
N LYS A 78 2.11 -4.48 19.22
CA LYS A 78 2.73 -5.81 19.25
C LYS A 78 2.29 -6.67 18.08
N SER A 79 1.00 -6.65 17.73
CA SER A 79 0.45 -7.41 16.61
C SER A 79 1.06 -6.95 15.28
N PHE A 80 1.18 -5.65 15.04
CA PHE A 80 1.87 -5.16 13.84
C PHE A 80 3.36 -5.50 13.81
N ASN A 81 4.05 -5.51 14.96
CA ASN A 81 5.43 -5.98 15.04
C ASN A 81 5.54 -7.50 14.76
N GLN A 82 4.57 -8.30 15.24
CA GLN A 82 4.49 -9.71 14.91
C GLN A 82 4.27 -9.91 13.40
N PHE A 83 3.34 -9.19 12.79
CA PHE A 83 3.11 -9.23 11.34
C PHE A 83 4.40 -8.89 10.56
N LYS A 84 5.12 -7.85 10.97
CA LYS A 84 6.43 -7.53 10.40
C LYS A 84 7.40 -8.72 10.48
N ASN A 85 7.43 -9.43 11.61
CA ASN A 85 8.32 -10.59 11.80
C ASN A 85 7.91 -11.81 10.96
N ASN A 86 6.64 -11.86 10.49
CA ASN A 86 6.13 -12.89 9.59
C ASN A 86 6.55 -12.66 8.13
N ILE A 87 7.09 -11.49 7.79
CA ILE A 87 7.61 -11.23 6.44
C ILE A 87 8.75 -12.20 6.17
N LYS A 88 8.76 -12.85 5.00
CA LYS A 88 9.80 -13.79 4.60
C LYS A 88 11.19 -13.12 4.61
N LYS A 89 12.25 -13.91 4.79
CA LYS A 89 13.62 -13.45 4.98
C LYS A 89 14.11 -12.44 3.92
N ASP A 90 13.69 -12.63 2.65
CA ASP A 90 14.04 -11.76 1.53
C ASP A 90 12.89 -10.81 1.16
N GLY A 91 11.92 -10.67 2.05
CA GLY A 91 10.75 -9.83 1.85
C GLY A 91 10.98 -8.37 2.24
N VAL A 92 10.04 -7.51 1.87
CA VAL A 92 10.10 -6.08 2.12
C VAL A 92 8.83 -5.60 2.84
N LEU A 93 9.00 -4.66 3.77
CA LEU A 93 7.92 -3.91 4.39
C LEU A 93 7.91 -2.48 3.84
N PHE A 94 6.80 -2.07 3.24
CA PHE A 94 6.49 -0.67 3.00
C PHE A 94 5.74 -0.11 4.20
N VAL A 95 6.15 1.04 4.68
CA VAL A 95 5.56 1.63 5.89
C VAL A 95 5.35 3.14 5.71
N ASN A 96 4.17 3.62 6.10
CA ASN A 96 3.90 5.05 6.12
C ASN A 96 4.87 5.76 7.06
N ASP A 97 5.41 6.91 6.64
CA ASP A 97 6.44 7.67 7.37
C ASP A 97 6.00 8.23 8.73
N GLN A 98 4.71 8.18 9.04
CA GLN A 98 4.15 8.53 10.36
C GLN A 98 4.20 7.36 11.34
N ILE A 99 4.52 6.15 10.89
CA ILE A 99 4.56 4.95 11.71
C ILE A 99 5.99 4.68 12.16
N PRO A 100 6.27 4.58 13.47
CA PRO A 100 7.62 4.34 14.00
C PRO A 100 8.03 2.87 13.83
N MET A 101 8.12 2.42 12.58
CA MET A 101 8.49 1.05 12.22
C MET A 101 9.55 1.05 11.12
N ASN A 102 10.57 0.20 11.27
CA ASN A 102 11.63 0.09 10.26
C ASN A 102 11.13 -0.63 9.02
N GLY A 103 11.28 -0.02 7.86
CA GLY A 103 10.88 -0.53 6.55
C GLY A 103 11.26 0.45 5.45
N MET A 104 10.81 0.21 4.25
CA MET A 104 10.88 1.14 3.14
C MET A 104 9.79 2.19 3.31
N THR A 105 10.18 3.39 3.71
CA THR A 105 9.25 4.45 4.10
C THR A 105 8.63 5.13 2.88
N TYR A 106 7.34 5.50 3.02
CA TYR A 106 6.65 6.34 2.04
C TYR A 106 5.77 7.37 2.77
N GLY A 107 5.64 8.55 2.18
CA GLY A 107 4.83 9.61 2.78
C GLY A 107 5.03 10.98 2.17
N PHE A 108 4.83 12.01 2.98
CA PHE A 108 5.07 13.40 2.58
C PHE A 108 6.43 13.93 3.07
N ASN A 109 7.14 13.18 3.90
CA ASN A 109 8.45 13.57 4.39
C ASN A 109 9.52 13.33 3.31
N SER A 110 10.27 14.35 2.95
CA SER A 110 11.34 14.27 1.94
C SER A 110 12.50 13.34 2.31
N ASN A 111 12.57 12.88 3.54
CA ASN A 111 13.53 11.85 3.99
C ASN A 111 13.03 10.42 3.75
N SER A 112 11.78 10.23 3.31
CA SER A 112 11.24 8.92 2.99
C SER A 112 11.85 8.34 1.72
N ASN A 113 11.85 7.02 1.57
CA ASN A 113 12.33 6.35 0.36
C ASN A 113 11.51 6.72 -0.87
N TYR A 114 10.19 6.85 -0.69
CA TYR A 114 9.25 7.40 -1.65
C TYR A 114 8.50 8.55 -1.01
N PHE A 115 8.43 9.71 -1.65
CA PHE A 115 7.69 10.82 -1.06
C PHE A 115 6.96 11.66 -2.10
N ILE A 116 5.87 12.27 -1.63
CA ILE A 116 5.07 13.22 -2.40
C ILE A 116 5.60 14.63 -2.20
N SER A 117 5.79 15.35 -3.31
CA SER A 117 5.99 16.81 -3.33
C SER A 117 4.98 17.48 -4.25
N ASN A 118 4.89 18.81 -4.18
CA ASN A 118 4.05 19.62 -5.06
C ASN A 118 2.56 19.23 -5.09
N TYR A 119 2.05 18.67 -3.98
CA TYR A 119 0.64 18.26 -3.87
C TYR A 119 -0.29 19.47 -3.95
N ARG A 120 -1.21 19.44 -4.92
CA ARG A 120 -2.30 20.41 -5.07
C ARG A 120 -3.54 19.71 -5.62
N VAL A 121 -4.69 20.35 -5.44
CA VAL A 121 -5.95 19.91 -6.06
C VAL A 121 -6.42 21.03 -6.97
N ASP A 122 -6.75 20.71 -8.21
CA ASP A 122 -7.24 21.61 -9.23
C ASP A 122 -8.35 20.89 -10.02
N ASP A 123 -9.48 21.52 -10.20
CA ASP A 123 -10.67 20.95 -10.90
C ASP A 123 -10.99 19.50 -10.49
N GLU A 124 -11.02 19.23 -9.18
CA GLU A 124 -11.29 17.90 -8.61
C GLU A 124 -10.23 16.83 -8.90
N VAL A 125 -9.09 17.19 -9.47
CA VAL A 125 -7.95 16.32 -9.74
C VAL A 125 -6.83 16.63 -8.78
N ALA A 126 -6.29 15.63 -8.10
CA ALA A 126 -5.06 15.76 -7.33
C ALA A 126 -3.85 15.70 -8.28
N HIS A 127 -2.96 16.69 -8.16
CA HIS A 127 -1.68 16.74 -8.86
C HIS A 127 -0.57 16.66 -7.83
N PHE A 128 0.39 15.81 -8.06
CA PHE A 128 1.56 15.68 -7.19
C PHE A 128 2.72 15.01 -7.90
N ASP A 129 3.91 15.18 -7.35
CA ASP A 129 5.10 14.51 -7.82
C ASP A 129 5.50 13.40 -6.86
N ILE A 130 5.78 12.22 -7.39
CA ILE A 130 6.38 11.11 -6.68
C ILE A 130 7.90 11.20 -6.86
N ASN A 131 8.61 11.23 -5.74
CA ASN A 131 10.05 11.26 -5.70
C ASN A 131 10.57 9.92 -5.19
N PHE A 132 11.49 9.31 -5.95
CA PHE A 132 12.15 8.07 -5.60
C PHE A 132 13.58 8.07 -6.12
N LYS A 133 14.58 7.88 -5.25
CA LYS A 133 16.00 8.03 -5.59
C LYS A 133 16.27 9.40 -6.21
N LYS A 134 16.61 9.44 -7.50
CA LYS A 134 16.84 10.68 -8.26
C LYS A 134 15.78 10.95 -9.32
N SER A 135 14.73 10.13 -9.37
CA SER A 135 13.63 10.24 -10.32
C SER A 135 12.47 11.01 -9.72
N ILE A 136 11.77 11.77 -10.56
CA ILE A 136 10.53 12.46 -10.21
C ILE A 136 9.51 12.09 -11.29
N THR A 137 8.36 11.58 -10.86
CA THR A 137 7.24 11.24 -11.74
C THR A 137 6.03 12.06 -11.33
N SER A 138 5.48 12.85 -12.27
CA SER A 138 4.31 13.70 -12.03
C SER A 138 3.02 12.90 -12.24
N ILE A 139 2.13 12.96 -11.27
CA ILE A 139 0.88 12.20 -11.23
C ILE A 139 -0.31 13.16 -11.30
N GLN A 140 -1.31 12.79 -12.09
CA GLN A 140 -2.66 13.33 -12.06
C GLN A 140 -3.60 12.21 -11.59
N PHE A 141 -4.31 12.46 -10.50
CA PHE A 141 -5.11 11.43 -9.85
C PHE A 141 -6.52 11.95 -9.55
N LYS A 142 -7.54 11.29 -10.11
CA LYS A 142 -8.93 11.75 -10.00
C LYS A 142 -9.54 11.58 -8.60
N MET A 143 -8.87 10.88 -7.69
CA MET A 143 -9.31 10.74 -6.30
C MET A 143 -8.61 11.78 -5.44
N GLN A 144 -9.37 12.73 -4.92
CA GLN A 144 -8.86 13.80 -4.07
C GLN A 144 -8.49 13.32 -2.67
N GLY A 145 -7.72 14.14 -1.97
CA GLY A 145 -7.33 13.94 -0.58
C GLY A 145 -5.94 13.31 -0.43
N LYS A 146 -5.23 13.77 0.60
CA LYS A 146 -3.86 13.30 0.91
C LYS A 146 -3.81 11.79 1.16
N HIS A 147 -4.88 11.23 1.75
CA HIS A 147 -4.98 9.79 1.97
C HIS A 147 -4.95 9.01 0.65
N ASN A 148 -5.72 9.45 -0.35
CA ASN A 148 -5.72 8.82 -1.66
C ASN A 148 -4.39 8.98 -2.40
N ALA A 149 -3.73 10.13 -2.24
CA ALA A 149 -2.39 10.34 -2.78
C ALA A 149 -1.36 9.39 -2.14
N LEU A 150 -1.44 9.14 -0.82
CA LEU A 150 -0.59 8.15 -0.14
C LEU A 150 -0.87 6.72 -0.61
N ASN A 151 -2.14 6.37 -0.86
CA ASN A 151 -2.50 5.08 -1.43
C ASN A 151 -1.95 4.90 -2.85
N ALA A 152 -2.00 5.95 -3.68
CA ALA A 152 -1.39 5.95 -5.01
C ALA A 152 0.15 5.84 -4.93
N LEU A 153 0.77 6.59 -4.00
CA LEU A 153 2.22 6.55 -3.78
C LEU A 153 2.70 5.15 -3.42
N VAL A 154 2.06 4.49 -2.47
CA VAL A 154 2.50 3.14 -2.07
C VAL A 154 2.18 2.09 -3.13
N ALA A 155 1.09 2.24 -3.89
CA ALA A 155 0.81 1.37 -5.02
C ALA A 155 1.89 1.51 -6.11
N PHE A 156 2.30 2.74 -6.44
CA PHE A 156 3.44 3.02 -7.32
C PHE A 156 4.73 2.39 -6.77
N ALA A 157 5.04 2.57 -5.48
CA ALA A 157 6.25 2.06 -4.86
C ALA A 157 6.34 0.54 -4.93
N ILE A 158 5.22 -0.16 -4.68
CA ILE A 158 5.14 -1.62 -4.78
C ILE A 158 5.22 -2.06 -6.25
N GLY A 159 4.53 -1.37 -7.17
CA GLY A 159 4.63 -1.62 -8.62
C GLY A 159 6.07 -1.52 -9.12
N ASN A 160 6.77 -0.45 -8.74
CA ASN A 160 8.18 -0.25 -9.06
C ASN A 160 9.07 -1.37 -8.46
N PHE A 161 8.78 -1.84 -7.24
CA PHE A 161 9.48 -2.95 -6.62
C PHE A 161 9.23 -4.28 -7.37
N LEU A 162 8.04 -4.47 -7.94
CA LEU A 162 7.69 -5.62 -8.79
C LEU A 162 8.29 -5.52 -10.21
N GLY A 163 8.99 -4.43 -10.53
CA GLY A 163 9.63 -4.23 -11.82
C GLY A 163 8.74 -3.57 -12.88
N ILE A 164 7.58 -3.03 -12.47
CA ILE A 164 6.74 -2.20 -13.35
C ILE A 164 7.47 -0.86 -13.59
N ASN A 165 7.53 -0.45 -14.84
CA ASN A 165 8.18 0.79 -15.22
C ASN A 165 7.34 2.00 -14.78
N SER A 166 8.01 3.08 -14.37
CA SER A 166 7.34 4.31 -13.93
C SER A 166 6.58 5.05 -15.03
N ASP A 167 6.79 4.71 -16.28
CA ASP A 167 6.15 5.32 -17.44
C ASP A 167 4.88 4.55 -17.89
N ASP A 168 4.63 3.39 -17.30
CA ASP A 168 3.47 2.52 -17.52
C ASP A 168 2.43 2.76 -16.41
#